data_b44fe35d52f69393fa4c621f5eed14e2
#
_entry.id   b44fe35d52f69393fa4c621f5eed14e2
#
_cell.length_a   1.000
_cell.length_b   1.000
_cell.length_c   1.000
_cell.angle_alpha   90.00
_cell.angle_beta   90.00
_cell.angle_gamma   90.00
#
_symmetry.space_group_name_H-M   'P 1'
#
loop_
_entity.id
_entity.type
_entity.pdbx_description
1 polymer ?
#
loop_
_entity_poly.entity_id
_entity_poly.type
_entity_poly.pdbx_seq_one_letter_code
_entity_poly.pdbx_strand_id
1 'polypeptide(L)'
;MTETVTGHALACLYAADRHHHVETEILPALDDGRLVISDRYLASGLVVQRFDAVDPIFLRNLNEKVHRPELAVILDADPDVIAERLHDRGPHNRFQHAPGSSHIEVEFYRHAADAMTSAGFDVVRVDCSSRSAAQSAAFIARRLMPLSRPSRAAS
;
A
#
# COMPACT_ATOMS: atom_id res chain seq x y z
N MET A 1 -10.61 -21.74 21.74
CA MET A 1 -10.55 -20.37 21.21
C MET A 1 -9.19 -20.23 20.53
N THR A 2 -9.15 -20.12 19.22
CA THR A 2 -7.92 -19.83 18.46
C THR A 2 -7.60 -18.36 18.68
N GLU A 3 -6.53 -18.04 19.42
CA GLU A 3 -6.06 -16.67 19.57
C GLU A 3 -5.61 -16.15 18.22
N THR A 4 -6.23 -15.07 17.76
CA THR A 4 -5.85 -14.40 16.52
C THR A 4 -4.56 -13.62 16.78
N VAL A 5 -3.53 -13.83 15.95
CA VAL A 5 -2.29 -13.05 16.02
C VAL A 5 -2.58 -11.59 15.73
N THR A 6 -2.10 -10.68 16.58
CA THR A 6 -2.34 -9.22 16.49
C THR A 6 -1.08 -8.44 16.84
N GLY A 7 -1.15 -7.12 16.71
CA GLY A 7 -0.11 -6.23 17.19
C GLY A 7 1.27 -6.48 16.55
N HIS A 8 2.32 -6.41 17.36
CA HIS A 8 3.71 -6.55 16.91
C HIS A 8 4.00 -7.90 16.25
N ALA A 9 3.41 -8.99 16.77
CA ALA A 9 3.61 -10.32 16.18
C ALA A 9 3.06 -10.40 14.75
N LEU A 10 1.87 -9.85 14.52
CA LEU A 10 1.28 -9.78 13.19
C LEU A 10 2.09 -8.86 12.26
N ALA A 11 2.60 -7.74 12.77
CA ALA A 11 3.47 -6.84 12.01
C ALA A 11 4.76 -7.55 11.55
N CYS A 12 5.38 -8.34 12.42
CA CYS A 12 6.55 -9.14 12.06
C CYS A 12 6.24 -10.19 10.99
N LEU A 13 5.09 -10.86 11.07
CA LEU A 13 4.67 -11.83 10.06
C LEU A 13 4.46 -11.18 8.69
N TYR A 14 3.78 -10.03 8.63
CA TYR A 14 3.61 -9.28 7.38
C TYR A 14 4.95 -8.77 6.82
N ALA A 15 5.89 -8.38 7.68
CA ALA A 15 7.20 -7.96 7.23
C ALA A 15 8.00 -9.15 6.68
N ALA A 16 7.98 -10.30 7.36
CA ALA A 16 8.66 -11.51 6.92
C ALA A 16 8.12 -12.01 5.57
N ASP A 17 6.79 -12.06 5.41
CA ASP A 17 6.12 -12.40 4.16
C ASP A 17 6.53 -11.45 3.02
N ARG A 18 6.57 -10.15 3.29
CA ARG A 18 6.98 -9.13 2.31
C ARG A 18 8.43 -9.29 1.89
N HIS A 19 9.35 -9.51 2.82
CA HIS A 19 10.76 -9.76 2.49
C HIS A 19 10.89 -11.01 1.62
N HIS A 20 10.22 -12.09 1.99
CA HIS A 20 10.22 -13.32 1.22
C HIS A 20 9.69 -13.10 -0.21
N HIS A 21 8.54 -12.44 -0.36
CA HIS A 21 7.94 -12.12 -1.66
C HIS A 21 8.88 -11.24 -2.53
N VAL A 22 9.54 -10.26 -1.91
CA VAL A 22 10.53 -9.42 -2.61
C VAL A 22 11.67 -10.26 -3.16
N GLU A 23 12.24 -11.14 -2.36
CA GLU A 23 13.41 -11.95 -2.72
C GLU A 23 13.08 -13.04 -3.74
N THR A 24 11.90 -13.66 -3.64
CA THR A 24 11.54 -14.82 -4.44
C THR A 24 10.76 -14.51 -5.72
N GLU A 25 10.08 -13.37 -5.77
CA GLU A 25 9.20 -13.04 -6.89
C GLU A 25 9.47 -11.65 -7.49
N ILE A 26 9.54 -10.59 -6.66
CA ILE A 26 9.62 -9.22 -7.18
C ILE A 26 10.99 -8.97 -7.82
N LEU A 27 12.10 -9.19 -7.10
CA LEU A 27 13.44 -8.94 -7.62
C LEU A 27 13.75 -9.80 -8.86
N PRO A 28 13.49 -11.11 -8.88
CA PRO A 28 13.68 -11.91 -10.09
C PRO A 28 12.87 -11.40 -11.29
N ALA A 29 11.64 -10.94 -11.05
CA ALA A 29 10.82 -10.38 -12.12
C ALA A 29 11.37 -9.05 -12.67
N LEU A 30 11.88 -8.19 -11.78
CA LEU A 30 12.53 -6.93 -12.17
C LEU A 30 13.85 -7.19 -12.92
N ASP A 31 14.65 -8.14 -12.47
CA ASP A 31 15.90 -8.55 -13.13
C ASP A 31 15.66 -9.10 -14.54
N ASP A 32 14.52 -9.76 -14.75
CA ASP A 32 14.04 -10.19 -16.08
C ASP A 32 13.48 -9.02 -16.93
N GLY A 33 13.53 -7.79 -16.45
CA GLY A 33 13.01 -6.60 -17.14
C GLY A 33 11.47 -6.51 -17.18
N ARG A 34 10.78 -7.24 -16.32
CA ARG A 34 9.31 -7.21 -16.23
C ARG A 34 8.84 -6.02 -15.38
N LEU A 35 7.68 -5.48 -15.71
CA LEU A 35 6.94 -4.56 -14.86
C LEU A 35 6.22 -5.35 -13.75
N VAL A 36 6.45 -4.99 -12.50
CA VAL A 36 5.77 -5.59 -11.35
C VAL A 36 4.76 -4.61 -10.78
N ILE A 37 3.53 -5.05 -10.60
CA ILE A 37 2.48 -4.32 -9.91
C ILE A 37 2.05 -5.14 -8.68
N SER A 38 2.32 -4.61 -7.48
CA SER A 38 1.92 -5.23 -6.22
C SER A 38 0.66 -4.54 -5.70
N ASP A 39 -0.42 -5.32 -5.54
CA ASP A 39 -1.60 -4.87 -4.79
C ASP A 39 -1.29 -5.06 -3.30
N ARG A 40 -1.25 -3.93 -2.58
CA ARG A 40 -0.80 -3.79 -1.19
C ARG A 40 0.69 -4.05 -1.02
N TYR A 41 1.38 -3.06 -0.46
CA TYR A 41 2.81 -3.12 -0.19
C TYR A 41 3.12 -2.34 1.09
N LEU A 42 4.15 -1.48 1.12
CA LEU A 42 4.60 -0.74 2.30
C LEU A 42 3.50 0.09 2.96
N ALA A 43 2.73 0.86 2.18
CA ALA A 43 1.69 1.74 2.71
C ALA A 43 0.64 0.97 3.53
N SER A 44 0.18 -0.19 3.03
CA SER A 44 -0.78 -1.02 3.76
C SER A 44 -0.24 -1.51 5.11
N GLY A 45 1.04 -1.86 5.17
CA GLY A 45 1.70 -2.23 6.42
C GLY A 45 1.74 -1.08 7.43
N LEU A 46 2.02 0.14 6.97
CA LEU A 46 2.03 1.33 7.81
C LEU A 46 0.64 1.74 8.31
N VAL A 47 -0.43 1.29 7.66
CA VAL A 47 -1.82 1.63 8.01
C VAL A 47 -2.45 0.56 8.88
N VAL A 48 -2.49 -0.68 8.39
CA VAL A 48 -3.26 -1.76 9.02
C VAL A 48 -2.79 -2.07 10.45
N GLN A 49 -1.48 -2.10 10.69
CA GLN A 49 -0.94 -2.37 12.02
C GLN A 49 -1.11 -1.19 13.01
N ARG A 50 -1.42 0.02 12.53
CA ARG A 50 -1.77 1.14 13.42
C ARG A 50 -3.12 0.95 14.11
N PHE A 51 -4.05 0.21 13.52
CA PHE A 51 -5.28 -0.17 14.21
C PHE A 51 -5.04 -1.06 15.44
N ASP A 52 -3.89 -1.77 15.47
CA ASP A 52 -3.44 -2.53 16.64
C ASP A 52 -2.49 -1.72 17.54
N ALA A 53 -2.43 -0.40 17.37
CA ALA A 53 -1.57 0.52 18.13
C ALA A 53 -0.05 0.19 18.03
N VAL A 54 0.38 -0.45 16.94
CA VAL A 54 1.81 -0.68 16.70
C VAL A 54 2.51 0.63 16.34
N ASP A 55 3.64 0.90 16.99
CA ASP A 55 4.43 2.11 16.77
C ASP A 55 4.87 2.24 15.30
N PRO A 56 4.62 3.39 14.65
CA PRO A 56 5.08 3.67 13.29
C PRO A 56 6.60 3.55 13.09
N ILE A 57 7.41 3.86 14.11
CA ILE A 57 8.87 3.71 14.05
C ILE A 57 9.25 2.23 13.95
N PHE A 58 8.60 1.38 14.76
CA PHE A 58 8.80 -0.06 14.70
C PHE A 58 8.44 -0.61 13.30
N LEU A 59 7.30 -0.22 12.76
CA LEU A 59 6.85 -0.63 11.42
C LEU A 59 7.82 -0.19 10.33
N ARG A 60 8.35 1.02 10.41
CA ARG A 60 9.34 1.53 9.47
C ARG A 60 10.63 0.70 9.54
N ASN A 61 11.12 0.43 10.73
CA ASN A 61 12.36 -0.34 10.93
C ASN A 61 12.26 -1.76 10.40
N LEU A 62 11.11 -2.44 10.61
CA LEU A 62 10.84 -3.76 10.03
C LEU A 62 10.92 -3.79 8.50
N ASN A 63 10.63 -2.67 7.85
CA ASN A 63 10.55 -2.56 6.41
C ASN A 63 11.71 -1.74 5.79
N GLU A 64 12.73 -1.38 6.58
CA GLU A 64 13.81 -0.50 6.12
C GLU A 64 14.58 -1.07 4.92
N LYS A 65 14.75 -2.39 4.88
CA LYS A 65 15.51 -3.10 3.84
C LYS A 65 14.64 -3.64 2.70
N VAL A 66 13.34 -3.40 2.73
CA VAL A 66 12.44 -3.83 1.66
C VAL A 66 12.73 -3.01 0.40
N HIS A 67 12.69 -3.66 -0.75
CA HIS A 67 12.87 -3.00 -2.05
C HIS A 67 11.90 -1.84 -2.22
N ARG A 68 12.41 -0.67 -2.62
CA ARG A 68 11.61 0.55 -2.80
C ARG A 68 10.94 0.51 -4.18
N PRO A 69 9.63 0.66 -4.27
CA PRO A 69 8.96 0.76 -5.56
C PRO A 69 9.34 2.09 -6.24
N GLU A 70 9.44 2.09 -7.56
CA GLU A 70 9.64 3.29 -8.38
C GLU A 70 8.45 4.24 -8.31
N LEU A 71 7.25 3.69 -8.07
CA LEU A 71 6.03 4.46 -7.88
C LEU A 71 5.15 3.80 -6.82
N ALA A 72 4.79 4.54 -5.79
CA ALA A 72 3.78 4.17 -4.82
C ALA A 72 2.45 4.86 -5.14
N VAL A 73 1.41 4.08 -5.35
CA VAL A 73 0.07 4.60 -5.65
C VAL A 73 -0.83 4.42 -4.44
N ILE A 74 -1.39 5.52 -3.93
CA ILE A 74 -2.42 5.52 -2.88
C ILE A 74 -3.76 5.87 -3.52
N LEU A 75 -4.68 4.93 -3.52
CA LEU A 75 -6.06 5.19 -3.91
C LEU A 75 -6.77 5.85 -2.72
N ASP A 76 -7.10 7.13 -2.86
CA ASP A 76 -7.81 7.93 -1.86
C ASP A 76 -9.27 8.09 -2.29
N ALA A 77 -10.18 8.21 -1.34
CA ALA A 77 -11.57 8.57 -1.60
C ALA A 77 -12.18 9.24 -0.39
N ASP A 78 -13.32 9.91 -0.60
CA ASP A 78 -14.12 10.43 0.49
C ASP A 78 -14.51 9.29 1.44
N PRO A 79 -14.34 9.44 2.77
CA PRO A 79 -14.68 8.41 3.74
C PRO A 79 -16.13 7.91 3.66
N ASP A 80 -17.08 8.79 3.33
CA ASP A 80 -18.49 8.42 3.21
C ASP A 80 -18.71 7.56 1.95
N VAL A 81 -18.03 7.87 0.84
CA VAL A 81 -18.03 7.04 -0.37
C VAL A 81 -17.43 5.66 -0.09
N ILE A 82 -16.37 5.59 0.73
CA ILE A 82 -15.79 4.31 1.14
C ILE A 82 -16.78 3.53 2.01
N ALA A 83 -17.44 4.18 2.97
CA ALA A 83 -18.43 3.55 3.84
C ALA A 83 -19.60 2.97 3.04
N GLU A 84 -20.11 3.71 2.05
CA GLU A 84 -21.16 3.23 1.13
C GLU A 84 -20.69 2.00 0.36
N ARG A 85 -19.52 2.05 -0.26
CA ARG A 85 -18.93 0.91 -1.00
C ARG A 85 -18.69 -0.31 -0.12
N LEU A 86 -18.32 -0.10 1.15
CA LEU A 86 -18.15 -1.18 2.13
C LEU A 86 -19.50 -1.78 2.53
N HIS A 87 -20.53 -0.95 2.67
CA HIS A 87 -21.89 -1.44 2.94
C HIS A 87 -22.39 -2.37 1.83
N ASP A 88 -22.20 -1.99 0.58
CA ASP A 88 -22.65 -2.75 -0.58
C ASP A 88 -21.89 -4.07 -0.77
N ARG A 89 -20.58 -4.05 -0.53
CA ARG A 89 -19.67 -5.17 -0.77
C ARG A 89 -19.49 -6.09 0.43
N GLY A 90 -19.69 -5.57 1.65
CA GLY A 90 -19.29 -6.17 2.90
C GLY A 90 -17.83 -5.89 3.30
N PRO A 91 -17.52 -5.95 4.60
CA PRO A 91 -16.17 -5.74 5.12
C PRO A 91 -15.25 -6.91 4.77
N HIS A 92 -13.98 -6.61 4.41
CA HIS A 92 -12.97 -7.63 4.08
C HIS A 92 -12.01 -7.94 5.24
N ASN A 93 -11.97 -7.08 6.25
CA ASN A 93 -11.08 -7.25 7.39
C ASN A 93 -11.77 -6.84 8.69
N ARG A 94 -11.17 -7.27 9.82
CA ARG A 94 -11.72 -7.02 11.16
C ARG A 94 -11.86 -5.54 11.53
N PHE A 95 -11.08 -4.66 10.95
CA PHE A 95 -11.09 -3.23 11.27
C PHE A 95 -12.26 -2.50 10.61
N GLN A 96 -12.72 -2.99 9.45
CA GLN A 96 -13.80 -2.38 8.68
C GLN A 96 -15.20 -2.56 9.30
N HIS A 97 -15.32 -3.37 10.36
CA HIS A 97 -16.59 -3.57 11.09
C HIS A 97 -16.92 -2.42 12.06
N ALA A 98 -15.93 -1.64 12.46
CA ALA A 98 -16.15 -0.57 13.45
C ALA A 98 -16.79 0.67 12.80
N PRO A 99 -17.79 1.30 13.43
CA PRO A 99 -18.32 2.57 12.97
C PRO A 99 -17.21 3.63 12.84
N GLY A 100 -17.19 4.38 11.74
CA GLY A 100 -16.18 5.40 11.48
C GLY A 100 -14.81 4.87 11.06
N SER A 101 -14.64 3.56 10.87
CA SER A 101 -13.38 2.95 10.43
C SER A 101 -12.87 3.53 9.11
N SER A 102 -13.75 3.87 8.17
CA SER A 102 -13.39 4.48 6.88
C SER A 102 -12.67 5.82 7.05
N HIS A 103 -13.14 6.67 7.98
CA HIS A 103 -12.50 7.96 8.28
C HIS A 103 -11.09 7.77 8.83
N ILE A 104 -10.92 6.84 9.78
CA ILE A 104 -9.63 6.53 10.38
C ILE A 104 -8.68 5.91 9.35
N GLU A 105 -9.17 4.99 8.51
CA GLU A 105 -8.37 4.34 7.48
C GLU A 105 -7.86 5.37 6.45
N VAL A 106 -8.71 6.27 5.98
CA VAL A 106 -8.35 7.36 5.07
C VAL A 106 -7.28 8.26 5.68
N GLU A 107 -7.46 8.68 6.94
CA GLU A 107 -6.48 9.50 7.64
C GLU A 107 -5.13 8.79 7.74
N PHE A 108 -5.11 7.50 8.09
CA PHE A 108 -3.88 6.72 8.19
C PHE A 108 -3.18 6.56 6.83
N TYR A 109 -3.92 6.36 5.73
CA TYR A 109 -3.33 6.32 4.39
C TYR A 109 -2.76 7.68 3.96
N ARG A 110 -3.42 8.78 4.30
CA ARG A 110 -2.90 10.14 4.06
C ARG A 110 -1.60 10.38 4.82
N HIS A 111 -1.56 10.05 6.10
CA HIS A 111 -0.33 10.12 6.89
C HIS A 111 0.78 9.20 6.37
N ALA A 112 0.44 7.99 5.93
CA ALA A 112 1.41 7.08 5.33
C ALA A 112 1.97 7.65 4.02
N ALA A 113 1.14 8.23 3.16
CA ALA A 113 1.57 8.89 1.94
C ALA A 113 2.54 10.05 2.20
N ASP A 114 2.22 10.90 3.18
CA ASP A 114 3.05 12.05 3.56
C ASP A 114 4.40 11.59 4.15
N ALA A 115 4.38 10.56 5.01
CA ALA A 115 5.59 9.96 5.58
C ALA A 115 6.49 9.31 4.50
N MET A 116 5.89 8.60 3.55
CA MET A 116 6.62 8.01 2.42
C MET A 116 7.21 9.08 1.52
N THR A 117 6.45 10.14 1.19
CA THR A 117 6.96 11.29 0.42
C THR A 117 8.14 11.95 1.11
N SER A 118 8.04 12.19 2.43
CA SER A 118 9.12 12.76 3.24
C SER A 118 10.36 11.85 3.30
N ALA A 119 10.17 10.54 3.17
CA ALA A 119 11.24 9.55 3.06
C ALA A 119 11.80 9.40 1.62
N GLY A 120 11.36 10.25 0.69
CA GLY A 120 11.84 10.32 -0.69
C GLY A 120 11.25 9.27 -1.63
N PHE A 121 10.09 8.67 -1.32
CA PHE A 121 9.36 7.85 -2.28
C PHE A 121 8.64 8.73 -3.31
N ASP A 122 8.55 8.27 -4.56
CA ASP A 122 7.61 8.86 -5.53
C ASP A 122 6.20 8.33 -5.20
N VAL A 123 5.38 9.18 -4.61
CA VAL A 123 4.02 8.84 -4.16
C VAL A 123 3.00 9.62 -4.96
N VAL A 124 2.06 8.91 -5.57
CA VAL A 124 0.89 9.53 -6.20
C VAL A 124 -0.39 9.16 -5.46
N ARG A 125 -1.16 10.15 -5.06
CA ARG A 125 -2.51 9.96 -4.53
C ARG A 125 -3.52 10.13 -5.66
N VAL A 126 -4.40 9.16 -5.81
CA VAL A 126 -5.44 9.13 -6.83
C VAL A 126 -6.80 9.23 -6.16
N ASP A 127 -7.48 10.35 -6.31
CA ASP A 127 -8.84 10.49 -5.82
C ASP A 127 -9.79 9.61 -6.65
N CYS A 128 -10.39 8.64 -6.00
CA CYS A 128 -11.34 7.68 -6.55
C CYS A 128 -12.79 7.93 -6.10
N SER A 129 -13.09 9.08 -5.47
CA SER A 129 -14.44 9.39 -4.98
C SER A 129 -15.46 9.38 -6.12
N SER A 130 -15.14 10.05 -7.23
CA SER A 130 -16.01 10.17 -8.40
C SER A 130 -15.49 9.45 -9.65
N ARG A 131 -14.26 8.87 -9.61
CA ARG A 131 -13.67 8.17 -10.74
C ARG A 131 -14.12 6.72 -10.81
N SER A 132 -14.36 6.22 -12.02
CA SER A 132 -14.48 4.79 -12.25
C SER A 132 -13.12 4.09 -12.12
N ALA A 133 -13.14 2.77 -11.92
CA ALA A 133 -11.90 1.96 -11.90
C ALA A 133 -11.09 2.14 -13.20
N ALA A 134 -11.76 2.17 -14.36
CA ALA A 134 -11.10 2.38 -15.65
C ALA A 134 -10.42 3.76 -15.76
N GLN A 135 -11.04 4.82 -15.25
CA GLN A 135 -10.45 6.16 -15.24
C GLN A 135 -9.25 6.23 -14.31
N SER A 136 -9.32 5.60 -13.13
CA SER A 136 -8.20 5.52 -12.19
C SER A 136 -7.04 4.71 -12.78
N ALA A 137 -7.32 3.56 -13.39
CA ALA A 137 -6.33 2.73 -14.07
C ALA A 137 -5.64 3.49 -15.21
N ALA A 138 -6.41 4.21 -16.05
CA ALA A 138 -5.85 5.02 -17.14
C ALA A 138 -4.96 6.16 -16.63
N PHE A 139 -5.32 6.77 -15.50
CA PHE A 139 -4.49 7.80 -14.86
C PHE A 139 -3.16 7.22 -14.37
N ILE A 140 -3.19 6.06 -13.69
CA ILE A 140 -1.99 5.38 -13.18
C ILE A 140 -1.10 4.93 -14.35
N ALA A 141 -1.68 4.32 -15.39
CA ALA A 141 -0.93 3.86 -16.55
C ALA A 141 -0.11 4.98 -17.22
N ARG A 142 -0.64 6.20 -17.31
CA ARG A 142 0.10 7.34 -17.85
C ARG A 142 1.33 7.71 -17.02
N ARG A 143 1.31 7.46 -15.71
CA ARG A 143 2.44 7.69 -14.80
C ARG A 143 3.49 6.58 -14.91
N LEU A 144 3.08 5.37 -15.24
CA LEU A 144 3.98 4.22 -15.42
C LEU A 144 4.73 4.24 -16.77
N MET A 145 4.12 4.79 -17.82
CA MET A 145 4.73 4.82 -19.17
C MET A 145 6.15 5.39 -19.23
N PRO A 146 6.51 6.48 -18.51
CA PRO A 146 7.88 6.98 -18.45
C PRO A 146 8.86 6.02 -17.77
N LEU A 147 8.39 5.23 -16.79
CA LEU A 147 9.20 4.31 -15.98
C LEU A 147 9.50 3.00 -16.72
N SER A 148 8.62 2.59 -17.63
CA SER A 148 8.75 1.36 -18.42
C SER A 148 9.68 1.49 -19.65
N ARG A 149 10.33 2.64 -19.86
CA ARG A 149 11.36 2.77 -20.90
C ARG A 149 12.66 2.10 -20.41
N PRO A 150 13.21 1.12 -21.13
CA PRO A 150 14.51 0.57 -20.79
C PRO A 150 15.51 1.72 -20.73
N SER A 151 16.25 1.82 -19.62
CA SER A 151 17.42 2.69 -19.54
C SER A 151 18.29 2.36 -20.75
N ARG A 152 18.46 3.29 -21.68
CA ARG A 152 19.48 3.18 -22.72
C ARG A 152 20.80 3.08 -21.97
N ALA A 153 21.35 1.87 -21.90
CA ALA A 153 22.72 1.68 -21.48
C ALA A 153 23.58 2.67 -22.28
N ALA A 154 24.24 3.55 -21.57
CA ALA A 154 25.25 4.42 -22.15
C ALA A 154 26.33 3.51 -22.73
N SER A 155 26.49 3.58 -24.05
CA SER A 155 27.59 2.98 -24.80
C SER A 155 28.88 3.69 -24.46
#